data_466aa128db2674a42f11699224374397
#
_entry.id   466aa128db2674a42f11699224374397
#
_cell.length_a   1.000
_cell.length_b   1.000
_cell.length_c   1.000
_cell.angle_alpha   90.00
_cell.angle_beta   90.00
_cell.angle_gamma   90.00
#
_symmetry.space_group_name_H-M   'P 1'
#
loop_
_entity.id
_entity.type
_entity.pdbx_description
1 polymer ?
#
loop_
_entity_poly.entity_id
_entity_poly.type
_entity_poly.pdbx_seq_one_letter_code
_entity_poly.pdbx_strand_id
1 'polypeptide(L)'
;MRRIALLSAFVTIAAAFISCGGKSSEPTPAAKARAILLDPAAEKILVASHRADWRHHPENSIPAIESVIKMGVDIVEIDVAMTSDGVLVLSHDSTVDRCTNGSGPVSSFTLDSLKQLRLKGTHGEIMDSLAIPTLEEALTVCKDKILVNVDHGWNYFPQVLEIARKVDCVDQIIFKSGGTRQATAEAMKQCGETGIIFMPIVTVAKDGTSETIDSYLDGGEMPVMFEVCFSKDSTAIDTYMKALTDAGSKIWVNSIWGSLCGDNDDERAYKSPEDADLYYGRLLSLGFKAFQTDRPEYLIGYLRKKGLHD
;
A
#
# COMPACT_ATOMS: atom_id res chain seq x y z
N MET A 1 -46.29 71.10 4.61
CA MET A 1 -45.61 69.95 4.12
C MET A 1 -44.20 69.93 4.69
N ARG A 2 -43.99 69.23 5.77
CA ARG A 2 -42.69 69.11 6.46
C ARG A 2 -42.07 67.79 6.04
N ARG A 3 -40.92 67.80 5.40
CA ARG A 3 -40.08 66.61 5.04
C ARG A 3 -39.24 66.21 6.26
N ILE A 4 -39.44 64.98 6.75
CA ILE A 4 -38.65 64.40 7.80
C ILE A 4 -37.52 63.64 7.11
N ALA A 5 -36.28 64.06 7.43
CA ALA A 5 -35.08 63.33 6.98
C ALA A 5 -34.75 62.25 8.02
N LEU A 6 -34.75 60.98 7.59
CA LEU A 6 -34.22 59.87 8.36
C LEU A 6 -32.69 59.80 8.19
N LEU A 7 -31.98 59.99 9.29
CA LEU A 7 -30.54 59.68 9.36
C LEU A 7 -30.37 58.18 9.66
N SER A 8 -29.81 57.46 8.71
CA SER A 8 -29.40 56.05 8.94
C SER A 8 -27.98 56.05 9.52
N ALA A 9 -27.85 55.65 10.78
CA ALA A 9 -26.56 55.41 11.40
C ALA A 9 -26.04 54.01 10.99
N PHE A 10 -24.95 53.98 10.19
CA PHE A 10 -24.22 52.74 9.93
C PHE A 10 -23.30 52.43 11.13
N VAL A 11 -23.64 51.38 11.85
CA VAL A 11 -22.77 50.81 12.87
C VAL A 11 -21.81 49.82 12.16
N THR A 12 -20.55 50.21 12.00
CA THR A 12 -19.47 49.36 11.51
C THR A 12 -19.00 48.49 12.66
N ILE A 13 -19.43 47.21 12.67
CA ILE A 13 -18.85 46.18 13.54
C ILE A 13 -17.53 45.74 12.93
N ALA A 14 -16.40 46.20 13.49
CA ALA A 14 -15.10 45.67 13.20
C ALA A 14 -14.97 44.27 13.81
N ALA A 15 -15.13 43.25 13.00
CA ALA A 15 -14.82 41.86 13.40
C ALA A 15 -13.29 41.73 13.48
N ALA A 16 -12.77 41.71 14.71
CA ALA A 16 -11.36 41.34 14.93
C ALA A 16 -11.19 39.84 14.63
N PHE A 17 -10.65 39.54 13.47
CA PHE A 17 -10.14 38.19 13.18
C PHE A 17 -8.91 37.96 14.07
N ILE A 18 -9.10 37.24 15.17
CA ILE A 18 -7.98 36.63 15.90
C ILE A 18 -7.47 35.49 15.01
N SER A 19 -6.46 35.79 14.21
CA SER A 19 -5.65 34.78 13.50
C SER A 19 -4.89 33.99 14.56
N CYS A 20 -5.44 32.86 15.02
CA CYS A 20 -4.64 31.82 15.63
C CYS A 20 -3.67 31.32 14.56
N GLY A 21 -2.44 31.83 14.58
CA GLY A 21 -1.33 31.36 13.75
C GLY A 21 -0.89 29.98 14.18
N GLY A 22 -1.67 28.95 13.87
CA GLY A 22 -1.18 27.58 13.77
C GLY A 22 -0.24 27.54 12.58
N LYS A 23 1.06 27.33 12.80
CA LYS A 23 1.96 26.91 11.74
C LYS A 23 1.33 25.67 11.11
N SER A 24 0.86 25.75 9.87
CA SER A 24 0.53 24.56 9.09
C SER A 24 1.84 23.80 8.93
N SER A 25 2.04 22.76 9.74
CA SER A 25 3.15 21.84 9.52
C SER A 25 2.98 21.27 8.12
N GLU A 26 4.05 21.20 7.35
CA GLU A 26 4.02 20.51 6.06
C GLU A 26 3.48 19.09 6.26
N PRO A 27 2.62 18.59 5.34
CA PRO A 27 2.10 17.22 5.45
C PRO A 27 3.25 16.22 5.46
N THR A 28 3.13 15.20 6.31
CA THR A 28 4.12 14.12 6.41
C THR A 28 4.23 13.35 5.08
N PRO A 29 5.35 12.63 4.81
CA PRO A 29 5.47 11.80 3.62
C PRO A 29 4.31 10.81 3.47
N ALA A 30 3.90 10.13 4.53
CA ALA A 30 2.74 9.24 4.52
C ALA A 30 1.43 9.97 4.15
N ALA A 31 1.22 11.16 4.70
CA ALA A 31 0.04 11.97 4.37
C ALA A 31 0.04 12.44 2.91
N LYS A 32 1.22 12.76 2.33
CA LYS A 32 1.37 13.09 0.90
C LYS A 32 1.04 11.89 0.03
N ALA A 33 1.62 10.72 0.31
CA ALA A 33 1.33 9.49 -0.42
C ALA A 33 -0.16 9.11 -0.33
N ARG A 34 -0.77 9.24 0.87
CA ARG A 34 -2.20 9.02 1.07
C ARG A 34 -3.07 9.98 0.25
N ALA A 35 -2.70 11.25 0.18
CA ALA A 35 -3.43 12.23 -0.62
C ALA A 35 -3.39 11.85 -2.12
N ILE A 36 -2.22 11.44 -2.65
CA ILE A 36 -2.09 10.95 -4.03
C ILE A 36 -2.96 9.70 -4.24
N LEU A 37 -2.96 8.78 -3.27
CA LEU A 37 -3.75 7.54 -3.37
C LEU A 37 -5.25 7.83 -3.44
N LEU A 38 -5.74 8.75 -2.63
CA LEU A 38 -7.17 9.07 -2.53
C LEU A 38 -7.69 10.02 -3.62
N ASP A 39 -6.80 10.77 -4.28
CA ASP A 39 -7.19 11.70 -5.36
C ASP A 39 -7.22 10.97 -6.71
N PRO A 40 -8.42 10.68 -7.29
CA PRO A 40 -8.51 9.99 -8.58
C PRO A 40 -7.86 10.76 -9.74
N ALA A 41 -7.68 12.09 -9.61
CA ALA A 41 -7.05 12.93 -10.62
C ALA A 41 -5.52 12.99 -10.49
N ALA A 42 -4.92 12.44 -9.43
CA ALA A 42 -3.47 12.49 -9.26
C ALA A 42 -2.73 11.70 -10.35
N GLU A 43 -1.78 12.37 -11.00
CA GLU A 43 -0.97 11.79 -12.08
C GLU A 43 0.27 11.05 -11.58
N LYS A 44 0.68 11.30 -10.34
CA LYS A 44 1.84 10.62 -9.74
C LYS A 44 1.57 9.13 -9.57
N ILE A 45 2.63 8.36 -9.77
CA ILE A 45 2.63 6.90 -9.62
C ILE A 45 3.16 6.56 -8.23
N LEU A 46 2.41 5.76 -7.49
CA LEU A 46 2.83 5.25 -6.19
C LEU A 46 3.72 4.01 -6.37
N VAL A 47 4.80 3.96 -5.61
CA VAL A 47 5.71 2.81 -5.58
C VAL A 47 5.55 2.08 -4.25
N ALA A 48 5.25 0.78 -4.31
CA ALA A 48 5.20 -0.12 -3.18
C ALA A 48 6.37 -1.10 -3.23
N SER A 49 7.12 -1.19 -2.14
CA SER A 49 8.23 -2.15 -2.04
C SER A 49 7.77 -3.44 -1.40
N HIS A 50 7.85 -4.56 -2.13
CA HIS A 50 7.46 -5.90 -1.71
C HIS A 50 8.40 -6.42 -0.63
N ARG A 51 7.87 -6.79 0.55
CA ARG A 51 8.63 -7.22 1.74
C ARG A 51 9.75 -6.24 2.13
N ALA A 52 9.50 -4.93 1.91
CA ALA A 52 10.47 -3.84 2.06
C ALA A 52 11.69 -4.00 1.12
N ASP A 53 12.89 -3.62 1.53
CA ASP A 53 14.14 -3.72 0.74
C ASP A 53 14.82 -5.08 0.93
N TRP A 54 14.14 -6.16 0.55
CA TRP A 54 14.67 -7.52 0.75
C TRP A 54 15.90 -7.84 -0.10
N ARG A 55 16.21 -7.01 -1.10
CA ARG A 55 17.42 -7.21 -1.93
C ARG A 55 18.71 -6.80 -1.23
N HIS A 56 18.62 -5.91 -0.24
CA HIS A 56 19.78 -5.40 0.50
C HIS A 56 19.77 -5.77 1.98
N HIS A 57 18.60 -6.15 2.50
CA HIS A 57 18.38 -6.49 3.91
C HIS A 57 17.54 -7.77 4.02
N PRO A 58 17.48 -8.43 5.17
CA PRO A 58 16.50 -9.49 5.38
C PRO A 58 15.08 -8.98 5.09
N GLU A 59 14.29 -9.77 4.34
CA GLU A 59 12.89 -9.42 4.06
C GLU A 59 12.11 -9.19 5.37
N ASN A 60 11.10 -8.32 5.32
CA ASN A 60 10.23 -8.06 6.48
C ASN A 60 11.01 -7.66 7.77
N SER A 61 12.12 -6.97 7.62
CA SER A 61 12.96 -6.52 8.74
C SER A 61 12.93 -5.00 8.93
N ILE A 62 13.25 -4.54 10.14
CA ILE A 62 13.32 -3.10 10.42
C ILE A 62 14.33 -2.38 9.51
N PRO A 63 15.58 -2.89 9.30
CA PRO A 63 16.52 -2.25 8.37
C PRO A 63 15.99 -2.18 6.93
N ALA A 64 15.24 -3.20 6.46
CA ALA A 64 14.64 -3.17 5.14
C ALA A 64 13.57 -2.07 5.02
N ILE A 65 12.73 -1.89 6.04
CA ILE A 65 11.73 -0.82 6.12
C ILE A 65 12.39 0.56 6.15
N GLU A 66 13.42 0.75 6.99
CA GLU A 66 14.16 2.01 7.06
C GLU A 66 14.84 2.35 5.72
N SER A 67 15.32 1.34 5.00
CA SER A 67 15.93 1.51 3.68
C SER A 67 14.94 2.07 2.67
N VAL A 68 13.75 1.48 2.52
CA VAL A 68 12.73 1.97 1.58
C VAL A 68 12.19 3.34 1.93
N ILE A 69 12.09 3.68 3.22
CA ILE A 69 11.76 5.04 3.68
C ILE A 69 12.82 6.04 3.18
N LYS A 70 14.11 5.73 3.30
CA LYS A 70 15.20 6.58 2.82
C LYS A 70 15.23 6.72 1.29
N MET A 71 14.82 5.69 0.56
CA MET A 71 14.70 5.72 -0.91
C MET A 71 13.58 6.66 -1.39
N GLY A 72 12.60 6.99 -0.52
CA GLY A 72 11.41 7.75 -0.88
C GLY A 72 10.33 6.89 -1.52
N VAL A 73 10.22 5.61 -1.12
CA VAL A 73 9.11 4.72 -1.47
C VAL A 73 7.84 5.21 -0.78
N ASP A 74 6.69 5.14 -1.47
CA ASP A 74 5.40 5.63 -0.95
C ASP A 74 4.71 4.64 -0.03
N ILE A 75 4.87 3.34 -0.31
CA ILE A 75 4.18 2.25 0.36
C ILE A 75 5.19 1.14 0.65
N VAL A 76 5.28 0.69 1.89
CA VAL A 76 5.96 -0.56 2.20
C VAL A 76 4.91 -1.67 2.27
N GLU A 77 5.16 -2.77 1.58
CA GLU A 77 4.39 -3.98 1.79
C GLU A 77 5.14 -4.88 2.76
N ILE A 78 4.40 -5.43 3.73
CA ILE A 78 4.88 -6.33 4.77
C ILE A 78 3.87 -7.45 5.01
N ASP A 79 4.39 -8.63 5.32
CA ASP A 79 3.60 -9.82 5.61
C ASP A 79 3.45 -10.05 7.11
N VAL A 80 2.29 -10.52 7.57
CA VAL A 80 2.06 -10.83 8.98
C VAL A 80 1.67 -12.27 9.21
N ALA A 81 2.19 -12.81 10.31
CA ALA A 81 1.81 -14.12 10.87
C ALA A 81 1.61 -13.99 12.39
N MET A 82 0.89 -14.94 12.99
CA MET A 82 0.58 -14.93 14.42
C MET A 82 1.38 -15.99 15.17
N THR A 83 1.98 -15.60 16.28
CA THR A 83 2.65 -16.50 17.24
C THR A 83 1.64 -17.31 18.05
N SER A 84 2.11 -18.35 18.78
CA SER A 84 1.27 -19.17 19.65
C SER A 84 0.62 -18.41 20.81
N ASP A 85 1.23 -17.31 21.24
CA ASP A 85 0.73 -16.43 22.30
C ASP A 85 0.00 -15.19 21.76
N GLY A 86 -0.37 -15.19 20.47
CA GLY A 86 -1.29 -14.22 19.85
C GLY A 86 -0.65 -12.90 19.43
N VAL A 87 0.67 -12.83 19.30
CA VAL A 87 1.37 -11.62 18.84
C VAL A 87 1.57 -11.67 17.33
N LEU A 88 1.24 -10.57 16.63
CA LEU A 88 1.52 -10.41 15.21
C LEU A 88 2.99 -10.05 14.98
N VAL A 89 3.66 -10.84 14.16
CA VAL A 89 5.06 -10.69 13.75
C VAL A 89 5.17 -10.61 12.23
N LEU A 90 6.29 -10.07 11.72
CA LEU A 90 6.51 -10.01 10.28
C LEU A 90 7.05 -11.34 9.77
N SER A 91 6.29 -12.02 8.94
CA SER A 91 6.70 -13.26 8.26
C SER A 91 5.82 -13.54 7.07
N HIS A 92 6.41 -13.76 5.90
CA HIS A 92 5.68 -14.21 4.70
C HIS A 92 5.29 -15.68 4.80
N ASP A 93 6.27 -16.55 5.14
CA ASP A 93 6.04 -17.97 5.19
C ASP A 93 5.34 -18.37 6.50
N SER A 94 4.58 -19.44 6.46
CA SER A 94 3.99 -20.05 7.66
C SER A 94 5.02 -20.67 8.60
N THR A 95 6.28 -20.82 8.14
CA THR A 95 7.41 -21.38 8.92
C THR A 95 8.58 -20.40 8.95
N VAL A 96 9.44 -20.55 9.96
CA VAL A 96 10.65 -19.68 10.14
C VAL A 96 11.87 -20.17 9.36
N ASP A 97 11.80 -21.30 8.67
CA ASP A 97 12.95 -22.06 8.14
C ASP A 97 13.74 -21.29 7.08
N ARG A 98 13.06 -20.62 6.16
CA ARG A 98 13.72 -19.90 5.06
C ARG A 98 14.43 -18.63 5.56
N CYS A 99 13.76 -17.86 6.40
CA CYS A 99 14.20 -16.51 6.78
C CYS A 99 14.98 -16.45 8.08
N THR A 100 15.10 -17.56 8.84
CA THR A 100 15.82 -17.57 10.13
C THR A 100 16.72 -18.78 10.30
N ASN A 101 17.51 -18.79 11.38
CA ASN A 101 18.28 -19.94 11.83
C ASN A 101 17.47 -21.02 12.61
N GLY A 102 16.12 -20.81 12.74
CA GLY A 102 15.20 -21.77 13.36
C GLY A 102 14.54 -22.68 12.37
N SER A 103 13.64 -23.55 12.86
CA SER A 103 12.80 -24.44 12.04
C SER A 103 11.45 -24.67 12.69
N GLY A 104 10.39 -24.73 11.87
CA GLY A 104 9.02 -25.01 12.27
C GLY A 104 8.04 -23.87 12.05
N PRO A 105 6.74 -24.11 12.32
CA PRO A 105 5.69 -23.13 12.09
C PRO A 105 5.83 -21.90 13.02
N VAL A 106 5.60 -20.70 12.50
CA VAL A 106 5.55 -19.44 13.30
C VAL A 106 4.56 -19.59 14.45
N SER A 107 3.41 -20.21 14.19
CA SER A 107 2.34 -20.43 15.18
C SER A 107 2.70 -21.40 16.32
N SER A 108 3.84 -22.07 16.26
CA SER A 108 4.34 -22.93 17.36
C SER A 108 5.27 -22.20 18.31
N PHE A 109 5.73 -20.99 17.99
CA PHE A 109 6.62 -20.18 18.81
C PHE A 109 5.83 -19.15 19.62
N THR A 110 6.20 -18.95 20.89
CA THR A 110 5.86 -17.69 21.59
C THR A 110 6.73 -16.55 21.07
N LEU A 111 6.32 -15.29 21.28
CA LEU A 111 7.16 -14.15 20.92
C LEU A 111 8.56 -14.25 21.51
N ASP A 112 8.68 -14.59 22.79
CA ASP A 112 9.98 -14.70 23.46
C ASP A 112 10.88 -15.75 22.80
N SER A 113 10.33 -16.91 22.41
CA SER A 113 11.10 -17.94 21.72
C SER A 113 11.47 -17.54 20.30
N LEU A 114 10.56 -16.85 19.58
CA LEU A 114 10.80 -16.34 18.24
C LEU A 114 11.91 -15.28 18.22
N LYS A 115 11.95 -14.40 19.22
CA LYS A 115 12.99 -13.36 19.36
C LYS A 115 14.39 -13.91 19.64
N GLN A 116 14.53 -15.19 19.99
CA GLN A 116 15.85 -15.86 20.07
C GLN A 116 16.40 -16.26 18.70
N LEU A 117 15.54 -16.38 17.70
CA LEU A 117 15.97 -16.66 16.33
C LEU A 117 16.63 -15.45 15.70
N ARG A 118 17.50 -15.71 14.73
CA ARG A 118 18.20 -14.65 13.97
C ARG A 118 17.80 -14.73 12.50
N LEU A 119 17.53 -13.57 11.91
CA LEU A 119 17.21 -13.46 10.51
C LEU A 119 18.42 -13.86 9.64
N LYS A 120 18.12 -14.42 8.49
CA LYS A 120 19.08 -14.63 7.42
C LYS A 120 19.11 -13.41 6.49
N GLY A 121 20.30 -12.99 6.09
CA GLY A 121 20.49 -11.99 5.06
C GLY A 121 20.18 -12.54 3.68
N THR A 122 20.33 -11.68 2.67
CA THR A 122 19.96 -11.96 1.28
C THR A 122 20.74 -13.13 0.65
N HIS A 123 21.91 -13.47 1.19
CA HIS A 123 22.74 -14.60 0.75
C HIS A 123 22.75 -15.78 1.72
N GLY A 124 21.82 -15.78 2.71
CA GLY A 124 21.65 -16.85 3.68
C GLY A 124 22.56 -16.75 4.91
N GLU A 125 23.37 -15.70 5.04
CA GLU A 125 24.19 -15.40 6.23
C GLU A 125 23.30 -15.06 7.44
N ILE A 126 23.71 -15.47 8.62
CA ILE A 126 22.97 -15.17 9.85
C ILE A 126 23.31 -13.76 10.32
N MET A 127 22.28 -12.97 10.55
CA MET A 127 22.37 -11.58 11.02
C MET A 127 22.26 -11.54 12.55
N ASP A 128 23.35 -11.70 13.28
CA ASP A 128 23.40 -11.89 14.75
C ASP A 128 22.60 -10.83 15.55
N SER A 129 22.45 -9.63 15.01
CA SER A 129 21.73 -8.53 15.67
C SER A 129 20.26 -8.40 15.28
N LEU A 130 19.77 -9.20 14.32
CA LEU A 130 18.43 -9.05 13.76
C LEU A 130 17.55 -10.26 14.10
N ALA A 131 16.40 -9.98 14.73
CA ALA A 131 15.34 -10.94 14.98
C ALA A 131 14.08 -10.53 14.22
N ILE A 132 13.13 -11.47 14.07
CA ILE A 132 11.82 -11.19 13.47
C ILE A 132 11.14 -10.05 14.25
N PRO A 133 10.73 -8.95 13.58
CA PRO A 133 10.03 -7.85 14.23
C PRO A 133 8.57 -8.20 14.51
N THR A 134 8.00 -7.56 15.54
CA THR A 134 6.53 -7.51 15.69
C THR A 134 5.94 -6.49 14.70
N LEU A 135 4.65 -6.62 14.41
CA LEU A 135 3.92 -5.60 13.64
C LEU A 135 3.96 -4.22 14.33
N GLU A 136 3.88 -4.19 15.67
CA GLU A 136 3.97 -2.94 16.43
C GLU A 136 5.33 -2.23 16.23
N GLU A 137 6.44 -2.98 16.28
CA GLU A 137 7.78 -2.44 16.01
C GLU A 137 7.86 -1.87 14.60
N ALA A 138 7.33 -2.60 13.60
CA ALA A 138 7.31 -2.16 12.20
C ALA A 138 6.46 -0.89 11.99
N LEU A 139 5.23 -0.86 12.49
CA LEU A 139 4.35 0.30 12.36
C LEU A 139 4.91 1.54 13.08
N THR A 140 5.61 1.35 14.20
CA THR A 140 6.29 2.45 14.90
C THR A 140 7.37 3.11 14.02
N VAL A 141 8.11 2.32 13.25
CA VAL A 141 9.10 2.85 12.29
C VAL A 141 8.43 3.55 11.12
N CYS A 142 7.29 3.01 10.63
CA CYS A 142 6.55 3.54 9.49
C CYS A 142 5.77 4.82 9.78
N LYS A 143 5.40 5.07 11.05
CA LYS A 143 4.53 6.19 11.43
C LYS A 143 4.99 7.51 10.81
N ASP A 144 4.05 8.23 10.17
CA ASP A 144 4.22 9.51 9.49
C ASP A 144 5.16 9.51 8.27
N LYS A 145 5.82 8.38 7.97
CA LYS A 145 6.88 8.30 6.96
C LYS A 145 6.47 7.59 5.67
N ILE A 146 5.65 6.55 5.77
CA ILE A 146 5.30 5.69 4.63
C ILE A 146 3.94 5.04 4.85
N LEU A 147 3.17 4.79 3.78
CA LEU A 147 1.98 3.94 3.86
C LEU A 147 2.38 2.48 4.03
N VAL A 148 1.52 1.68 4.64
CA VAL A 148 1.80 0.27 4.93
C VAL A 148 0.71 -0.61 4.34
N ASN A 149 1.05 -1.43 3.35
CA ASN A 149 0.23 -2.52 2.88
C ASN A 149 0.54 -3.76 3.72
N VAL A 150 -0.44 -4.22 4.51
CA VAL A 150 -0.29 -5.37 5.41
C VAL A 150 -0.85 -6.60 4.71
N ASP A 151 0.02 -7.39 4.07
CA ASP A 151 -0.38 -8.65 3.45
C ASP A 151 -0.70 -9.71 4.51
N HIS A 152 -1.67 -10.59 4.22
CA HIS A 152 -2.32 -11.49 5.19
C HIS A 152 -3.04 -10.76 6.36
N GLY A 153 -2.92 -9.43 6.48
CA GLY A 153 -3.48 -8.62 7.56
C GLY A 153 -5.00 -8.72 7.68
N TRP A 154 -5.69 -9.01 6.56
CA TRP A 154 -7.13 -9.23 6.57
C TRP A 154 -7.56 -10.39 7.46
N ASN A 155 -6.76 -11.44 7.56
CA ASN A 155 -7.00 -12.60 8.43
C ASN A 155 -6.94 -12.25 9.93
N TYR A 156 -6.26 -11.13 10.25
CA TYR A 156 -6.02 -10.64 11.61
C TYR A 156 -6.52 -9.20 11.77
N PHE A 157 -7.54 -8.82 11.01
CA PHE A 157 -8.00 -7.43 10.90
C PHE A 157 -8.18 -6.73 12.25
N PRO A 158 -8.89 -7.31 13.27
CA PRO A 158 -9.08 -6.65 14.56
C PRO A 158 -7.75 -6.34 15.27
N GLN A 159 -6.81 -7.31 15.23
CA GLN A 159 -5.51 -7.17 15.90
C GLN A 159 -4.61 -6.14 15.19
N VAL A 160 -4.58 -6.17 13.85
CA VAL A 160 -3.84 -5.16 13.06
C VAL A 160 -4.38 -3.76 13.35
N LEU A 161 -5.70 -3.60 13.38
CA LEU A 161 -6.34 -2.32 13.66
C LEU A 161 -6.08 -1.83 15.09
N GLU A 162 -6.09 -2.73 16.09
CA GLU A 162 -5.75 -2.41 17.47
C GLU A 162 -4.32 -1.88 17.58
N ILE A 163 -3.35 -2.56 16.93
CA ILE A 163 -1.95 -2.15 16.92
C ILE A 163 -1.80 -0.80 16.19
N ALA A 164 -2.45 -0.62 15.04
CA ALA A 164 -2.42 0.63 14.30
C ALA A 164 -2.99 1.81 15.10
N ARG A 165 -4.05 1.60 15.89
CA ARG A 165 -4.60 2.60 16.83
C ARG A 165 -3.62 2.92 17.95
N LYS A 166 -2.97 1.90 18.52
CA LYS A 166 -1.96 2.07 19.57
C LYS A 166 -0.77 2.91 19.09
N VAL A 167 -0.33 2.67 17.85
CA VAL A 167 0.78 3.42 17.22
C VAL A 167 0.30 4.78 16.68
N ASP A 168 -1.04 5.00 16.54
CA ASP A 168 -1.64 6.19 15.93
C ASP A 168 -1.25 6.36 14.45
N CYS A 169 -1.51 5.31 13.65
CA CYS A 169 -1.20 5.25 12.21
C CYS A 169 -2.29 4.53 11.38
N VAL A 170 -3.54 4.51 11.85
CA VAL A 170 -4.66 3.80 11.19
C VAL A 170 -4.86 4.26 9.74
N ASP A 171 -4.72 5.54 9.49
CA ASP A 171 -4.88 6.17 8.19
C ASP A 171 -3.75 5.86 7.19
N GLN A 172 -2.67 5.21 7.67
CA GLN A 172 -1.55 4.75 6.83
C GLN A 172 -1.73 3.29 6.36
N ILE A 173 -2.70 2.55 6.92
CA ILE A 173 -2.85 1.11 6.67
C ILE A 173 -3.68 0.86 5.42
N ILE A 174 -3.15 0.01 4.53
CA ILE A 174 -3.84 -0.53 3.38
C ILE A 174 -4.07 -2.02 3.63
N PHE A 175 -5.34 -2.42 3.71
CA PHE A 175 -5.74 -3.81 3.74
C PHE A 175 -6.11 -4.30 2.36
N LYS A 176 -5.85 -5.57 2.08
CA LYS A 176 -6.27 -6.20 0.83
C LYS A 176 -6.86 -7.59 1.08
N SER A 177 -7.83 -7.97 0.25
CA SER A 177 -8.39 -9.32 0.22
C SER A 177 -9.01 -9.61 -1.14
N GLY A 178 -8.98 -10.87 -1.56
CA GLY A 178 -9.70 -11.33 -2.74
C GLY A 178 -11.20 -11.48 -2.47
N GLY A 179 -12.01 -11.41 -3.53
CA GLY A 179 -13.43 -11.66 -3.44
C GLY A 179 -14.29 -10.76 -4.30
N THR A 180 -15.55 -11.17 -4.48
CA THR A 180 -16.56 -10.35 -5.14
C THR A 180 -16.92 -9.15 -4.27
N ARG A 181 -17.54 -8.14 -4.90
CA ARG A 181 -18.04 -6.97 -4.20
C ARG A 181 -18.93 -7.30 -3.00
N GLN A 182 -19.82 -8.28 -3.13
CA GLN A 182 -20.69 -8.67 -2.04
C GLN A 182 -19.92 -9.24 -0.84
N ALA A 183 -18.94 -10.12 -1.10
CA ALA A 183 -18.09 -10.68 -0.05
C ALA A 183 -17.26 -9.59 0.67
N THR A 184 -16.70 -8.66 -0.10
CA THR A 184 -15.94 -7.51 0.43
C THR A 184 -16.83 -6.58 1.25
N ALA A 185 -18.01 -6.22 0.74
CA ALA A 185 -18.95 -5.35 1.46
C ALA A 185 -19.41 -5.97 2.80
N GLU A 186 -19.66 -7.27 2.84
CA GLU A 186 -20.00 -7.98 4.08
C GLU A 186 -18.85 -7.95 5.08
N ALA A 187 -17.62 -8.19 4.62
CA ALA A 187 -16.43 -8.12 5.46
C ALA A 187 -16.19 -6.71 5.99
N MET A 188 -16.28 -5.68 5.14
CA MET A 188 -16.13 -4.27 5.54
C MET A 188 -17.18 -3.83 6.56
N LYS A 189 -18.43 -4.30 6.41
CA LYS A 189 -19.51 -4.04 7.38
C LYS A 189 -19.19 -4.59 8.77
N GLN A 190 -18.55 -5.76 8.86
CA GLN A 190 -18.12 -6.34 10.13
C GLN A 190 -16.99 -5.55 10.81
N CYS A 191 -16.19 -4.82 10.02
CA CYS A 191 -15.08 -4.03 10.53
C CYS A 191 -15.48 -2.64 11.08
N GLY A 192 -16.66 -2.15 10.70
CA GLY A 192 -17.12 -0.80 11.05
C GLY A 192 -16.34 0.32 10.32
N GLU A 193 -16.65 1.57 10.64
CA GLU A 193 -15.92 2.74 10.11
C GLU A 193 -14.56 2.84 10.81
N THR A 194 -13.48 2.66 10.05
CA THR A 194 -12.14 2.58 10.61
C THR A 194 -11.16 3.61 10.06
N GLY A 195 -11.51 4.31 8.97
CA GLY A 195 -10.60 5.22 8.26
C GLY A 195 -9.50 4.51 7.47
N ILE A 196 -9.53 3.18 7.42
CA ILE A 196 -8.60 2.36 6.66
C ILE A 196 -8.84 2.47 5.14
N ILE A 197 -7.81 2.14 4.38
CA ILE A 197 -7.91 1.92 2.94
C ILE A 197 -8.04 0.43 2.71
N PHE A 198 -9.12 0.02 2.00
CA PHE A 198 -9.30 -1.36 1.57
C PHE A 198 -9.15 -1.47 0.06
N MET A 199 -8.31 -2.40 -0.38
CA MET A 199 -7.98 -2.65 -1.78
C MET A 199 -8.37 -4.08 -2.14
N PRO A 200 -9.45 -4.29 -2.93
CA PRO A 200 -9.79 -5.62 -3.44
C PRO A 200 -8.71 -6.16 -4.36
N ILE A 201 -8.38 -7.45 -4.20
CA ILE A 201 -7.57 -8.20 -5.15
C ILE A 201 -8.51 -8.82 -6.17
N VAL A 202 -8.31 -8.49 -7.44
CA VAL A 202 -9.11 -9.01 -8.56
C VAL A 202 -8.21 -9.66 -9.60
N THR A 203 -8.73 -10.68 -10.27
CA THR A 203 -7.95 -11.45 -11.24
C THR A 203 -8.67 -11.49 -12.58
N VAL A 204 -7.93 -11.21 -13.67
CA VAL A 204 -8.38 -11.50 -15.03
C VAL A 204 -7.83 -12.86 -15.44
N ALA A 205 -8.74 -13.80 -15.73
CA ALA A 205 -8.39 -15.16 -16.10
C ALA A 205 -7.76 -15.22 -17.52
N LYS A 206 -7.12 -16.34 -17.84
CA LYS A 206 -6.44 -16.53 -19.16
C LYS A 206 -7.38 -16.45 -20.36
N ASP A 207 -8.65 -16.76 -20.17
CA ASP A 207 -9.70 -16.63 -21.20
C ASP A 207 -10.23 -15.18 -21.35
N GLY A 208 -9.73 -14.26 -20.52
CA GLY A 208 -10.10 -12.85 -20.54
C GLY A 208 -11.35 -12.52 -19.73
N THR A 209 -11.82 -13.41 -18.86
CA THR A 209 -12.96 -13.16 -17.95
C THR A 209 -12.50 -12.73 -16.56
N SER A 210 -13.36 -12.00 -15.84
CA SER A 210 -13.14 -11.66 -14.43
C SER A 210 -14.46 -11.48 -13.68
N GLU A 211 -14.96 -12.54 -13.10
CA GLU A 211 -16.16 -12.49 -12.25
C GLU A 211 -16.01 -11.47 -11.10
N THR A 212 -14.80 -11.35 -10.55
CA THR A 212 -14.54 -10.39 -9.48
C THR A 212 -14.67 -8.95 -9.96
N ILE A 213 -14.03 -8.57 -11.08
CA ILE A 213 -14.15 -7.20 -11.63
C ILE A 213 -15.58 -6.92 -12.05
N ASP A 214 -16.23 -7.86 -12.76
CA ASP A 214 -17.61 -7.72 -13.21
C ASP A 214 -18.55 -7.44 -12.02
N SER A 215 -18.34 -8.12 -10.88
CA SER A 215 -19.14 -7.89 -9.68
C SER A 215 -19.03 -6.47 -9.11
N TYR A 216 -17.92 -5.77 -9.35
CA TYR A 216 -17.76 -4.36 -8.97
C TYR A 216 -18.35 -3.41 -10.01
N LEU A 217 -18.24 -3.73 -11.31
CA LEU A 217 -18.76 -2.92 -12.41
C LEU A 217 -20.30 -2.95 -12.51
N ASP A 218 -20.96 -3.96 -11.95
CA ASP A 218 -22.43 -4.07 -11.89
C ASP A 218 -23.12 -2.97 -11.07
N GLY A 219 -22.34 -2.06 -10.48
CA GLY A 219 -22.84 -0.85 -9.84
C GLY A 219 -22.54 -0.75 -8.34
N GLY A 220 -22.75 0.43 -7.74
CA GLY A 220 -22.54 0.82 -6.36
C GLY A 220 -21.23 1.58 -6.13
N GLU A 221 -20.82 1.76 -4.86
CA GLU A 221 -19.60 2.48 -4.50
C GLU A 221 -18.36 1.70 -4.95
N MET A 222 -17.46 2.39 -5.63
CA MET A 222 -16.22 1.81 -6.12
C MET A 222 -15.12 1.96 -5.07
N PRO A 223 -14.30 0.92 -4.85
CA PRO A 223 -13.08 1.05 -4.06
C PRO A 223 -12.14 2.11 -4.63
N VAL A 224 -11.37 2.75 -3.75
CA VAL A 224 -10.38 3.76 -4.16
C VAL A 224 -9.35 3.18 -5.12
N MET A 225 -8.98 1.91 -4.92
CA MET A 225 -7.97 1.21 -5.71
C MET A 225 -8.25 -0.29 -5.75
N PHE A 226 -7.85 -0.94 -6.83
CA PHE A 226 -7.85 -2.39 -7.01
C PHE A 226 -6.43 -2.90 -7.22
N GLU A 227 -6.07 -4.00 -6.57
CA GLU A 227 -4.93 -4.83 -6.97
C GLU A 227 -5.37 -5.76 -8.09
N VAL A 228 -4.80 -5.60 -9.29
CA VAL A 228 -5.19 -6.37 -10.48
C VAL A 228 -4.11 -7.37 -10.84
N CYS A 229 -4.47 -8.66 -10.82
CA CYS A 229 -3.60 -9.76 -11.21
C CYS A 229 -4.03 -10.32 -12.58
N PHE A 230 -3.08 -10.53 -13.47
CA PHE A 230 -3.32 -11.17 -14.78
C PHE A 230 -2.06 -11.86 -15.26
N SER A 231 -2.23 -13.09 -15.79
CA SER A 231 -1.09 -13.89 -16.25
C SER A 231 -0.80 -13.78 -17.75
N LYS A 232 -1.63 -13.01 -18.48
CA LYS A 232 -1.49 -12.81 -19.92
C LYS A 232 -1.92 -11.40 -20.31
N ASP A 233 -1.03 -10.66 -20.94
CA ASP A 233 -1.38 -9.39 -21.57
C ASP A 233 -2.29 -9.63 -22.79
N SER A 234 -3.43 -8.95 -22.86
CA SER A 234 -4.47 -9.16 -23.88
C SER A 234 -5.41 -7.96 -23.95
N THR A 235 -6.20 -7.89 -25.01
CA THR A 235 -7.23 -6.85 -25.18
C THR A 235 -8.30 -6.86 -24.09
N ALA A 236 -8.52 -7.99 -23.40
CA ALA A 236 -9.40 -8.06 -22.24
C ALA A 236 -8.85 -7.22 -21.07
N ILE A 237 -7.52 -7.21 -20.87
CA ILE A 237 -6.86 -6.36 -19.86
C ILE A 237 -7.10 -4.89 -20.21
N ASP A 238 -6.89 -4.46 -21.47
CA ASP A 238 -7.15 -3.07 -21.87
C ASP A 238 -8.60 -2.66 -21.54
N THR A 239 -9.56 -3.56 -21.80
CA THR A 239 -10.98 -3.32 -21.54
C THR A 239 -11.28 -3.16 -20.05
N TYR A 240 -10.80 -4.09 -19.19
CA TYR A 240 -11.04 -4.04 -17.76
C TYR A 240 -10.32 -2.85 -17.09
N MET A 241 -9.06 -2.59 -17.45
CA MET A 241 -8.32 -1.46 -16.89
C MET A 241 -9.01 -0.14 -17.22
N LYS A 242 -9.46 0.01 -18.46
CA LYS A 242 -10.25 1.19 -18.84
C LYS A 242 -11.56 1.28 -18.06
N ALA A 243 -12.31 0.20 -17.90
CA ALA A 243 -13.58 0.21 -17.18
C ALA A 243 -13.39 0.60 -15.69
N LEU A 244 -12.37 0.07 -15.01
CA LEU A 244 -12.08 0.41 -13.61
C LEU A 244 -11.66 1.87 -13.45
N THR A 245 -10.82 2.38 -14.36
CA THR A 245 -10.37 3.78 -14.32
C THR A 245 -11.48 4.76 -14.69
N ASP A 246 -12.32 4.45 -15.66
CA ASP A 246 -13.51 5.25 -16.01
C ASP A 246 -14.52 5.30 -14.85
N ALA A 247 -14.58 4.24 -14.03
CA ALA A 247 -15.39 4.18 -12.82
C ALA A 247 -14.78 4.95 -11.62
N GLY A 248 -13.62 5.59 -11.81
CA GLY A 248 -12.96 6.47 -10.82
C GLY A 248 -12.02 5.75 -9.84
N SER A 249 -11.72 4.46 -10.06
CA SER A 249 -10.78 3.73 -9.22
C SER A 249 -9.35 3.80 -9.76
N LYS A 250 -8.37 3.85 -8.88
CA LYS A 250 -6.97 3.58 -9.25
C LYS A 250 -6.75 2.08 -9.41
N ILE A 251 -5.72 1.72 -10.15
CA ILE A 251 -5.31 0.34 -10.31
C ILE A 251 -3.85 0.15 -9.89
N TRP A 252 -3.62 -0.93 -9.16
CA TRP A 252 -2.32 -1.37 -8.65
C TRP A 252 -1.92 -2.65 -9.36
N VAL A 253 -0.65 -2.77 -9.73
CA VAL A 253 -0.07 -3.97 -10.31
C VAL A 253 1.07 -4.51 -9.43
N ASN A 254 1.19 -5.84 -9.38
CA ASN A 254 2.35 -6.52 -8.84
C ASN A 254 3.32 -6.84 -9.97
N SER A 255 4.32 -5.96 -10.21
CA SER A 255 5.34 -6.17 -11.24
C SER A 255 6.45 -7.15 -10.81
N ILE A 256 6.26 -7.83 -9.69
CA ILE A 256 7.25 -8.75 -9.09
C ILE A 256 7.42 -10.06 -9.88
N TRP A 257 6.35 -10.58 -10.47
CA TRP A 257 6.38 -11.82 -11.25
C TRP A 257 5.50 -11.72 -12.49
N GLY A 258 5.97 -12.24 -13.63
CA GLY A 258 5.25 -12.21 -14.90
C GLY A 258 3.84 -12.81 -14.85
N SER A 259 3.60 -13.80 -13.98
CA SER A 259 2.29 -14.40 -13.77
C SER A 259 1.25 -13.47 -13.14
N LEU A 260 1.68 -12.33 -12.57
CA LEU A 260 0.81 -11.34 -11.94
C LEU A 260 0.56 -10.09 -12.79
N CYS A 261 1.38 -9.90 -13.84
CA CYS A 261 1.37 -8.68 -14.66
C CYS A 261 1.51 -8.95 -16.17
N GLY A 262 1.14 -10.15 -16.64
CA GLY A 262 1.18 -10.51 -18.06
C GLY A 262 2.57 -10.42 -18.67
N ASP A 263 3.59 -10.88 -17.95
CA ASP A 263 5.01 -10.84 -18.32
C ASP A 263 5.64 -9.42 -18.39
N ASN A 264 4.97 -8.38 -17.82
CA ASN A 264 5.52 -7.02 -17.74
C ASN A 264 6.21 -6.78 -16.38
N ASP A 265 7.10 -7.67 -15.99
CA ASP A 265 7.71 -7.72 -14.66
C ASP A 265 9.05 -6.98 -14.53
N ASP A 266 9.48 -6.81 -13.28
CA ASP A 266 10.70 -6.12 -12.88
C ASP A 266 11.97 -6.72 -13.52
N GLU A 267 12.07 -8.06 -13.62
CA GLU A 267 13.25 -8.72 -14.13
C GLU A 267 13.41 -8.52 -15.65
N ARG A 268 12.29 -8.39 -16.36
CA ARG A 268 12.30 -8.01 -17.78
C ARG A 268 12.63 -6.54 -17.95
N ALA A 269 11.98 -5.66 -17.17
CA ALA A 269 12.16 -4.21 -17.24
C ALA A 269 13.59 -3.76 -16.85
N TYR A 270 14.26 -4.48 -15.95
CA TYR A 270 15.59 -4.11 -15.43
C TYR A 270 16.74 -4.33 -16.41
N LYS A 271 16.53 -5.05 -17.52
CA LYS A 271 17.62 -5.45 -18.44
C LYS A 271 18.24 -4.26 -19.17
N SER A 272 17.41 -3.30 -19.60
CA SER A 272 17.87 -2.08 -20.27
C SER A 272 16.86 -0.93 -20.11
N PRO A 273 17.23 0.33 -20.39
CA PRO A 273 16.28 1.44 -20.43
C PRO A 273 15.14 1.23 -21.43
N GLU A 274 15.43 0.61 -22.58
CA GLU A 274 14.45 0.29 -23.61
C GLU A 274 13.46 -0.78 -23.11
N ASP A 275 13.95 -1.79 -22.39
CA ASP A 275 13.10 -2.79 -21.73
C ASP A 275 12.24 -2.17 -20.64
N ALA A 276 12.75 -1.20 -19.86
CA ALA A 276 11.93 -0.47 -18.89
C ALA A 276 10.79 0.27 -19.59
N ASP A 277 11.02 0.92 -20.73
CA ASP A 277 9.98 1.54 -21.53
C ASP A 277 8.99 0.53 -22.13
N LEU A 278 9.47 -0.65 -22.51
CA LEU A 278 8.62 -1.71 -23.04
C LEU A 278 7.67 -2.26 -21.95
N TYR A 279 8.20 -2.68 -20.81
CA TYR A 279 7.45 -3.41 -19.79
C TYR A 279 6.73 -2.48 -18.79
N TYR A 280 7.44 -1.59 -18.10
CA TYR A 280 6.78 -0.60 -17.23
C TYR A 280 5.95 0.40 -18.03
N GLY A 281 6.43 0.79 -19.23
CA GLY A 281 5.68 1.66 -20.14
C GLY A 281 4.36 1.04 -20.58
N ARG A 282 4.30 -0.29 -20.82
CA ARG A 282 3.06 -1.01 -21.08
C ARG A 282 2.09 -0.90 -19.91
N LEU A 283 2.56 -1.17 -18.68
CA LEU A 283 1.73 -1.07 -17.48
C LEU A 283 1.22 0.38 -17.26
N LEU A 284 2.07 1.38 -17.48
CA LEU A 284 1.65 2.78 -17.43
C LEU A 284 0.58 3.09 -18.49
N SER A 285 0.71 2.55 -19.71
CA SER A 285 -0.27 2.74 -20.79
C SER A 285 -1.64 2.10 -20.50
N LEU A 286 -1.68 1.09 -19.64
CA LEU A 286 -2.88 0.46 -19.12
C LEU A 286 -3.56 1.30 -18.02
N GLY A 287 -2.92 2.37 -17.54
CA GLY A 287 -3.45 3.25 -16.51
C GLY A 287 -3.10 2.87 -15.08
N PHE A 288 -2.17 1.92 -14.86
CA PHE A 288 -1.71 1.60 -13.50
C PHE A 288 -1.10 2.83 -12.82
N LYS A 289 -1.55 3.10 -11.60
CA LYS A 289 -1.15 4.24 -10.76
C LYS A 289 -0.41 3.83 -9.49
N ALA A 290 -0.28 2.53 -9.24
CA ALA A 290 0.54 1.99 -8.16
C ALA A 290 1.23 0.69 -8.64
N PHE A 291 2.50 0.52 -8.27
CA PHE A 291 3.32 -0.63 -8.65
C PHE A 291 3.94 -1.23 -7.40
N GLN A 292 3.67 -2.50 -7.14
CA GLN A 292 4.42 -3.30 -6.18
C GLN A 292 5.60 -3.95 -6.90
N THR A 293 6.81 -3.70 -6.41
CA THR A 293 8.06 -4.04 -7.09
C THR A 293 9.09 -4.65 -6.12
N ASP A 294 9.92 -5.53 -6.66
CA ASP A 294 11.15 -6.04 -6.02
C ASP A 294 12.37 -5.12 -6.28
N ARG A 295 12.20 -4.06 -7.11
CA ARG A 295 13.28 -3.14 -7.52
C ARG A 295 12.87 -1.67 -7.34
N PRO A 296 12.51 -1.26 -6.09
CA PRO A 296 11.94 0.07 -5.86
C PRO A 296 12.86 1.20 -6.29
N GLU A 297 14.17 1.12 -6.03
CA GLU A 297 15.13 2.14 -6.43
C GLU A 297 15.16 2.34 -7.97
N TYR A 298 15.17 1.23 -8.72
CA TYR A 298 15.18 1.27 -10.17
C TYR A 298 13.88 1.86 -10.74
N LEU A 299 12.73 1.40 -10.24
CA LEU A 299 11.43 1.89 -10.66
C LEU A 299 11.25 3.38 -10.35
N ILE A 300 11.62 3.84 -9.15
CA ILE A 300 11.59 5.26 -8.78
C ILE A 300 12.47 6.08 -9.75
N GLY A 301 13.68 5.61 -10.02
CA GLY A 301 14.58 6.26 -10.98
C GLY A 301 14.00 6.37 -12.39
N TYR A 302 13.29 5.34 -12.84
CA TYR A 302 12.57 5.33 -14.12
C TYR A 302 11.41 6.33 -14.13
N LEU A 303 10.56 6.31 -13.09
CA LEU A 303 9.40 7.18 -12.97
C LEU A 303 9.79 8.67 -12.82
N ARG A 304 10.87 8.96 -12.09
CA ARG A 304 11.41 10.33 -11.95
C ARG A 304 11.85 10.92 -13.28
N LYS A 305 12.52 10.14 -14.14
CA LYS A 305 12.88 10.56 -15.50
C LYS A 305 11.67 10.94 -16.36
N LYS A 306 10.50 10.35 -16.06
CA LYS A 306 9.23 10.65 -16.73
C LYS A 306 8.40 11.76 -16.03
N GLY A 307 8.86 12.29 -14.88
CA GLY A 307 8.11 13.26 -14.08
C GLY A 307 6.89 12.66 -13.34
N LEU A 308 6.83 11.34 -13.23
CA LEU A 308 5.71 10.60 -12.64
C LEU A 308 5.90 10.26 -11.15
N HIS A 309 7.09 10.50 -10.58
CA HIS A 309 7.41 10.35 -9.16
C HIS A 309 8.26 11.52 -8.69
N ASP A 310 8.30 11.80 -7.37
CA ASP A 310 9.07 12.91 -6.76
C ASP A 310 10.50 12.53 -6.43
#